data_f9c81fb06bcf35523e90d76c3961c72b
#
_entry.id   f9c81fb06bcf35523e90d76c3961c72b
#
_cell.length_a   1.000
_cell.length_b   1.000
_cell.length_c   1.000
_cell.angle_alpha   90.00
_cell.angle_beta   90.00
_cell.angle_gamma   90.00
#
_symmetry.space_group_name_H-M   'P 1'
#
loop_
_entity.id
_entity.type
_entity.pdbx_description
1 polymer ?
#
loop_
_entity_poly.entity_id
_entity_poly.type
_entity_poly.pdbx_seq_one_letter_code
_entity_poly.pdbx_strand_id
1 'polypeptide(L)'
;MDNNYGNLQKVRNGKRKFAITPYIPGGFILPETLERIAKVTKKYNGVLKITSGQRIMITNLEESDLIAIWAELGMEPAVKKQNSVKNVEMCPAGYCKRSKHNTIGIGMKLANKYKWADMPCRTKIGVAGCRNACGSVYSKDVGVIADVTGIRVVAGGSAGYNPRLADIIALDLTESQASNVVDSIFDYYKENAEAGEKLGFFIDRIGIEDFKAAVLKGANL
;
A
#
# COMPACT_ATOMS: atom_id res chain seq x y z
N MET A 1 -9.09 -9.66 24.21
CA MET A 1 -8.52 -10.73 23.34
C MET A 1 -7.39 -10.09 22.55
N ASP A 2 -6.18 -10.56 22.75
CA ASP A 2 -5.05 -10.06 21.97
C ASP A 2 -5.26 -10.39 20.50
N ASN A 3 -5.28 -9.37 19.67
CA ASN A 3 -5.49 -9.55 18.24
C ASN A 3 -4.25 -10.20 17.64
N ASN A 4 -4.35 -11.48 17.26
CA ASN A 4 -3.24 -12.27 16.73
C ASN A 4 -2.88 -11.93 15.28
N TYR A 5 -3.64 -11.02 14.64
CA TYR A 5 -3.47 -10.57 13.24
C TYR A 5 -3.32 -11.72 12.22
N GLY A 6 -3.89 -12.88 12.54
CA GLY A 6 -3.91 -14.04 11.66
C GLY A 6 -4.97 -13.91 10.58
N ASN A 7 -4.57 -14.17 9.33
CA ASN A 7 -5.50 -14.29 8.22
C ASN A 7 -5.94 -15.74 8.07
N LEU A 8 -7.26 -15.96 8.03
CA LEU A 8 -7.86 -17.28 7.85
C LEU A 8 -7.50 -17.86 6.47
N GLN A 9 -6.99 -19.10 6.45
CA GLN A 9 -6.82 -19.88 5.23
C GLN A 9 -8.03 -20.79 4.98
N LYS A 10 -8.11 -21.40 3.80
CA LYS A 10 -9.12 -22.42 3.53
C LYS A 10 -8.98 -23.61 4.47
N VAL A 11 -10.11 -24.18 4.90
CA VAL A 11 -10.12 -25.45 5.63
C VAL A 11 -9.65 -26.56 4.70
N ARG A 12 -8.72 -27.39 5.15
CA ARG A 12 -8.23 -28.60 4.46
C ARG A 12 -8.20 -29.73 5.46
N ASN A 13 -8.77 -30.87 5.08
CA ASN A 13 -8.85 -32.07 5.96
C ASN A 13 -9.41 -31.74 7.37
N GLY A 14 -10.47 -30.93 7.43
CA GLY A 14 -11.11 -30.52 8.69
C GLY A 14 -10.33 -29.51 9.55
N LYS A 15 -9.12 -29.11 9.12
CA LYS A 15 -8.27 -28.15 9.85
C LYS A 15 -8.16 -26.82 9.12
N ARG A 16 -8.21 -25.73 9.89
CA ARG A 16 -7.96 -24.39 9.39
C ARG A 16 -6.57 -23.93 9.83
N LYS A 17 -5.78 -23.49 8.87
CA LYS A 17 -4.49 -22.85 9.10
C LYS A 17 -4.61 -21.33 8.98
N PHE A 18 -3.58 -20.64 9.41
CA PHE A 18 -3.48 -19.19 9.40
C PHE A 18 -2.28 -18.71 8.61
N ALA A 19 -2.35 -17.46 8.20
CA ALA A 19 -1.23 -16.75 7.60
C ALA A 19 -1.05 -15.40 8.30
N ILE A 20 0.18 -14.94 8.39
CA ILE A 20 0.51 -13.60 8.85
C ILE A 20 1.35 -12.88 7.80
N THR A 21 1.33 -11.55 7.85
CA THR A 21 2.12 -10.73 6.92
C THR A 21 2.80 -9.62 7.72
N PRO A 22 4.10 -9.72 7.98
CA PRO A 22 4.88 -8.67 8.62
C PRO A 22 4.92 -7.39 7.78
N TYR A 23 5.02 -6.25 8.45
CA TYR A 23 5.16 -4.96 7.81
C TYR A 23 6.56 -4.78 7.22
N ILE A 24 6.63 -4.61 5.91
CA ILE A 24 7.85 -4.35 5.15
C ILE A 24 7.58 -3.10 4.29
N PRO A 25 8.08 -1.92 4.67
CA PRO A 25 7.79 -0.68 3.96
C PRO A 25 8.39 -0.70 2.56
N GLY A 26 7.55 -0.49 1.54
CA GLY A 26 7.97 -0.42 0.13
C GLY A 26 8.66 -1.67 -0.42
N GLY A 27 8.60 -2.79 0.30
CA GLY A 27 9.31 -4.02 -0.09
C GLY A 27 10.81 -4.02 0.22
N PHE A 28 11.33 -2.96 0.86
CA PHE A 28 12.73 -2.91 1.29
C PHE A 28 12.91 -3.64 2.62
N ILE A 29 13.83 -4.58 2.64
CA ILE A 29 14.10 -5.43 3.82
C ILE A 29 15.61 -5.60 4.00
N LEU A 30 16.07 -5.54 5.24
CA LEU A 30 17.46 -5.82 5.58
C LEU A 30 17.71 -7.34 5.60
N PRO A 31 18.90 -7.80 5.22
CA PRO A 31 19.27 -9.23 5.23
C PRO A 31 18.98 -9.91 6.58
N GLU A 32 19.33 -9.27 7.71
CA GLU A 32 19.14 -9.81 9.05
C GLU A 32 17.65 -9.99 9.40
N THR A 33 16.80 -9.11 8.89
CA THR A 33 15.33 -9.23 9.05
C THR A 33 14.80 -10.39 8.21
N LEU A 34 15.32 -10.57 6.99
CA LEU A 34 14.95 -11.69 6.13
C LEU A 34 15.38 -13.04 6.73
N GLU A 35 16.60 -13.12 7.27
CA GLU A 35 17.10 -14.30 7.98
C GLU A 35 16.22 -14.65 9.19
N ARG A 36 15.83 -13.64 9.99
CA ARG A 36 14.93 -13.83 11.12
C ARG A 36 13.57 -14.36 10.68
N ILE A 37 12.98 -13.80 9.61
CA ILE A 37 11.73 -14.31 9.04
C ILE A 37 11.89 -15.76 8.61
N ALA A 38 12.96 -16.10 7.91
CA ALA A 38 13.22 -17.46 7.45
C ALA A 38 13.40 -18.44 8.63
N LYS A 39 14.17 -18.06 9.66
CA LYS A 39 14.40 -18.86 10.87
C LYS A 39 13.11 -19.14 11.62
N VAL A 40 12.31 -18.10 11.89
CA VAL A 40 11.02 -18.24 12.58
C VAL A 40 10.06 -19.08 11.74
N THR A 41 9.95 -18.83 10.45
CA THR A 41 9.08 -19.62 9.56
C THR A 41 9.45 -21.09 9.58
N LYS A 42 10.74 -21.43 9.53
CA LYS A 42 11.22 -22.81 9.59
C LYS A 42 10.87 -23.49 10.92
N LYS A 43 11.02 -22.77 12.04
CA LYS A 43 10.72 -23.28 13.39
C LYS A 43 9.25 -23.72 13.53
N TYR A 44 8.31 -22.96 12.92
CA TYR A 44 6.88 -23.23 13.00
C TYR A 44 6.32 -23.96 11.76
N ASN A 45 7.17 -24.61 10.96
CA ASN A 45 6.79 -25.36 9.76
C ASN A 45 5.93 -24.55 8.78
N GLY A 46 6.13 -23.22 8.75
CA GLY A 46 5.46 -22.32 7.83
C GLY A 46 6.02 -22.35 6.42
N VAL A 47 5.34 -21.69 5.51
CA VAL A 47 5.76 -21.51 4.11
C VAL A 47 5.75 -20.02 3.77
N LEU A 48 6.82 -19.53 3.14
CA LEU A 48 6.93 -18.13 2.70
C LEU A 48 6.28 -17.94 1.34
N LYS A 49 5.52 -16.87 1.19
CA LYS A 49 4.96 -16.40 -0.08
C LYS A 49 5.33 -14.94 -0.32
N ILE A 50 6.07 -14.66 -1.38
CA ILE A 50 6.25 -13.30 -1.88
C ILE A 50 4.95 -12.88 -2.55
N THR A 51 4.35 -11.80 -2.07
CA THR A 51 3.06 -11.29 -2.56
C THR A 51 3.24 -10.22 -3.63
N SER A 52 2.20 -10.00 -4.45
CA SER A 52 2.18 -8.90 -5.42
C SER A 52 2.26 -7.52 -4.75
N GLY A 53 1.90 -7.40 -3.47
CA GLY A 53 2.01 -6.17 -2.69
C GLY A 53 3.39 -5.96 -2.06
N GLN A 54 4.45 -6.55 -2.59
CA GLN A 54 5.83 -6.40 -2.12
C GLN A 54 6.02 -6.78 -0.64
N ARG A 55 5.32 -7.81 -0.18
CA ARG A 55 5.38 -8.30 1.20
C ARG A 55 5.66 -9.79 1.23
N ILE A 56 6.21 -10.25 2.34
CA ILE A 56 6.38 -11.66 2.63
C ILE A 56 5.20 -12.08 3.52
N MET A 57 4.44 -13.06 3.07
CA MET A 57 3.39 -13.71 3.86
C MET A 57 3.93 -15.04 4.37
N ILE A 58 3.77 -15.31 5.66
CA ILE A 58 4.07 -16.59 6.29
C ILE A 58 2.76 -17.36 6.40
N THR A 59 2.68 -18.52 5.78
CA THR A 59 1.46 -19.34 5.68
C THR A 59 1.62 -20.67 6.40
N ASN A 60 0.54 -21.45 6.48
CA ASN A 60 0.51 -22.79 7.08
C ASN A 60 0.77 -22.81 8.59
N LEU A 61 0.39 -21.75 9.31
CA LEU A 61 0.60 -21.62 10.75
C LEU A 61 -0.59 -22.16 11.56
N GLU A 62 -0.33 -22.62 12.77
CA GLU A 62 -1.37 -22.90 13.76
C GLU A 62 -1.78 -21.61 14.47
N GLU A 63 -3.05 -21.51 14.86
CA GLU A 63 -3.56 -20.33 15.57
C GLU A 63 -2.88 -20.12 16.91
N SER A 64 -2.63 -21.20 17.65
CA SER A 64 -1.96 -21.20 18.95
C SER A 64 -0.56 -20.58 18.93
N ASP A 65 0.12 -20.64 17.79
CA ASP A 65 1.50 -20.22 17.65
C ASP A 65 1.65 -18.74 17.28
N LEU A 66 0.58 -18.08 16.81
CA LEU A 66 0.66 -16.75 16.19
C LEU A 66 1.25 -15.69 17.12
N ILE A 67 0.88 -15.69 18.41
CA ILE A 67 1.40 -14.73 19.39
C ILE A 67 2.91 -14.93 19.58
N ALA A 68 3.35 -16.18 19.73
CA ALA A 68 4.76 -16.52 19.89
C ALA A 68 5.56 -16.16 18.62
N ILE A 69 4.99 -16.41 17.44
CA ILE A 69 5.61 -16.06 16.15
C ILE A 69 5.81 -14.55 16.05
N TRP A 70 4.80 -13.73 16.39
CA TRP A 70 4.94 -12.27 16.38
C TRP A 70 5.99 -11.77 17.36
N ALA A 71 6.06 -12.36 18.56
CA ALA A 71 7.08 -12.03 19.55
C ALA A 71 8.49 -12.34 19.04
N GLU A 72 8.70 -13.51 18.41
CA GLU A 72 10.00 -13.91 17.87
C GLU A 72 10.39 -13.10 16.60
N LEU A 73 9.42 -12.72 15.78
CA LEU A 73 9.65 -11.84 14.64
C LEU A 73 10.09 -10.44 15.09
N GLY A 74 9.56 -9.94 16.21
CA GLY A 74 9.77 -8.56 16.65
C GLY A 74 9.33 -7.54 15.59
N MET A 75 8.32 -7.87 14.81
CA MET A 75 7.80 -7.06 13.70
C MET A 75 6.32 -6.74 13.90
N GLU A 76 5.88 -5.64 13.32
CA GLU A 76 4.46 -5.28 13.34
C GLU A 76 3.70 -5.91 12.17
N PRO A 77 2.38 -6.15 12.31
CA PRO A 77 1.56 -6.64 11.21
C PRO A 77 1.42 -5.58 10.12
N ALA A 78 1.46 -6.01 8.86
CA ALA A 78 1.28 -5.12 7.72
C ALA A 78 -0.12 -4.48 7.67
N VAL A 79 -1.12 -5.14 8.25
CA VAL A 79 -2.52 -4.70 8.24
C VAL A 79 -3.11 -4.93 9.62
N LYS A 80 -3.69 -3.88 10.22
CA LYS A 80 -4.40 -3.96 11.51
C LYS A 80 -5.92 -3.82 11.36
N LYS A 81 -6.39 -3.13 10.31
CA LYS A 81 -7.81 -2.82 10.10
C LYS A 81 -8.23 -3.15 8.67
N GLN A 82 -9.51 -3.50 8.47
CA GLN A 82 -10.03 -3.87 7.16
C GLN A 82 -10.02 -2.68 6.19
N ASN A 83 -10.56 -1.55 6.59
CA ASN A 83 -10.63 -0.33 5.79
C ASN A 83 -9.51 0.63 6.21
N SER A 84 -8.36 0.47 5.58
CA SER A 84 -7.17 1.27 5.87
C SER A 84 -6.24 1.28 4.68
N VAL A 85 -5.20 2.12 4.74
CA VAL A 85 -4.08 2.00 3.81
C VAL A 85 -3.36 0.69 4.06
N LYS A 86 -3.41 -0.19 3.06
CA LYS A 86 -2.86 -1.55 3.15
C LYS A 86 -1.38 -1.61 2.86
N ASN A 87 -0.94 -0.80 1.91
CA ASN A 87 0.43 -0.84 1.46
C ASN A 87 0.80 0.43 0.70
N VAL A 88 2.07 0.79 0.76
CA VAL A 88 2.74 1.70 -0.17
C VAL A 88 3.74 0.87 -0.96
N GLU A 89 3.41 0.60 -2.22
CA GLU A 89 4.25 -0.19 -3.12
C GLU A 89 5.20 0.74 -3.86
N MET A 90 6.49 0.43 -3.88
CA MET A 90 7.52 1.29 -4.47
C MET A 90 8.32 0.54 -5.52
N CYS A 91 8.71 1.22 -6.58
CA CYS A 91 9.76 0.69 -7.45
C CYS A 91 11.14 0.99 -6.85
N PRO A 92 12.22 0.30 -7.30
CA PRO A 92 13.55 0.52 -6.77
C PRO A 92 14.20 1.85 -7.19
N ALA A 93 13.45 2.78 -7.73
CA ALA A 93 13.77 4.17 -8.13
C ALA A 93 15.26 4.53 -8.14
N GLY A 94 15.87 4.87 -6.98
CA GLY A 94 17.26 5.28 -6.88
C GLY A 94 18.30 4.23 -7.33
N TYR A 95 17.90 2.96 -7.47
CA TYR A 95 18.74 1.87 -7.98
C TYR A 95 18.47 1.55 -9.45
N CYS A 96 17.53 2.26 -10.09
CA CYS A 96 17.12 2.00 -11.47
C CYS A 96 17.66 3.06 -12.43
N LYS A 97 18.40 2.66 -13.47
CA LYS A 97 18.96 3.57 -14.50
C LYS A 97 17.90 4.38 -15.28
N ARG A 98 16.62 3.95 -15.26
CA ARG A 98 15.52 4.63 -15.94
C ARG A 98 14.82 5.66 -15.06
N SER A 99 15.09 5.65 -13.75
CA SER A 99 14.47 6.59 -12.82
C SER A 99 14.80 8.04 -13.18
N LYS A 100 13.82 8.92 -13.11
CA LYS A 100 13.97 10.36 -13.32
C LYS A 100 14.27 11.08 -12.01
N HIS A 101 13.66 10.58 -10.91
CA HIS A 101 13.92 11.05 -9.54
C HIS A 101 14.01 9.87 -8.58
N ASN A 102 14.74 10.04 -7.50
CA ASN A 102 14.76 9.08 -6.42
C ASN A 102 13.50 9.23 -5.56
N THR A 103 12.46 8.51 -5.91
CA THR A 103 11.15 8.56 -5.22
C THR A 103 11.07 7.67 -3.97
N ILE A 104 12.17 7.02 -3.55
CA ILE A 104 12.17 6.20 -2.32
C ILE A 104 11.86 7.07 -1.10
N GLY A 105 12.44 8.29 -1.03
CA GLY A 105 12.22 9.22 0.07
C GLY A 105 10.74 9.58 0.26
N ILE A 106 10.06 10.02 -0.81
CA ILE A 106 8.63 10.34 -0.74
C ILE A 106 7.80 9.09 -0.43
N GLY A 107 8.15 7.94 -1.02
CA GLY A 107 7.47 6.68 -0.76
C GLY A 107 7.56 6.25 0.70
N MET A 108 8.72 6.37 1.33
CA MET A 108 8.90 6.06 2.75
C MET A 108 8.16 7.04 3.66
N LYS A 109 8.15 8.35 3.32
CA LYS A 109 7.33 9.35 4.05
C LYS A 109 5.85 8.98 4.01
N LEU A 110 5.32 8.63 2.83
CA LEU A 110 3.93 8.19 2.68
C LEU A 110 3.66 6.87 3.43
N ALA A 111 4.60 5.91 3.39
CA ALA A 111 4.47 4.65 4.11
C ALA A 111 4.40 4.86 5.64
N ASN A 112 5.18 5.76 6.18
CA ASN A 112 5.16 6.09 7.61
C ASN A 112 3.90 6.88 7.98
N LYS A 113 3.54 7.91 7.20
CA LYS A 113 2.40 8.79 7.47
C LYS A 113 1.08 8.03 7.44
N TYR A 114 0.90 7.15 6.45
CA TYR A 114 -0.36 6.44 6.22
C TYR A 114 -0.38 5.01 6.74
N LYS A 115 0.61 4.61 7.52
CA LYS A 115 0.64 3.29 8.15
C LYS A 115 -0.64 3.06 8.98
N TRP A 116 -1.45 2.09 8.55
CA TRP A 116 -2.76 1.75 9.12
C TRP A 116 -3.79 2.88 9.18
N ALA A 117 -3.57 3.98 8.46
CA ALA A 117 -4.51 5.08 8.43
C ALA A 117 -5.90 4.60 7.97
N ASP A 118 -6.92 4.98 8.72
CA ASP A 118 -8.31 4.65 8.40
C ASP A 118 -8.73 5.32 7.10
N MET A 119 -9.45 4.57 6.26
CA MET A 119 -10.00 5.02 4.98
C MET A 119 -11.41 4.48 4.82
N PRO A 120 -12.28 5.10 4.00
CA PRO A 120 -13.62 4.59 3.72
C PRO A 120 -13.61 3.16 3.19
N CYS A 121 -12.59 2.80 2.39
CA CYS A 121 -12.36 1.45 1.88
C CYS A 121 -10.88 1.08 1.91
N ARG A 122 -10.59 -0.18 1.64
CA ARG A 122 -9.23 -0.68 1.49
C ARG A 122 -8.47 0.11 0.41
N THR A 123 -7.39 0.77 0.78
CA THR A 123 -6.63 1.70 -0.07
C THR A 123 -5.18 1.23 -0.26
N LYS A 124 -4.62 1.47 -1.43
CA LYS A 124 -3.21 1.20 -1.76
C LYS A 124 -2.59 2.43 -2.41
N ILE A 125 -1.32 2.68 -2.10
CA ILE A 125 -0.51 3.71 -2.72
C ILE A 125 0.57 3.06 -3.58
N GLY A 126 0.82 3.60 -4.76
CA GLY A 126 1.93 3.20 -5.62
C GLY A 126 2.90 4.35 -5.84
N VAL A 127 4.21 4.08 -5.82
CA VAL A 127 5.26 5.08 -6.05
C VAL A 127 6.24 4.59 -7.09
N ALA A 128 6.50 5.38 -8.12
CA ALA A 128 7.41 5.02 -9.20
C ALA A 128 8.36 6.16 -9.58
N GLY A 129 9.63 5.82 -9.83
CA GLY A 129 10.70 6.75 -10.21
C GLY A 129 10.69 7.18 -11.68
N CYS A 130 9.76 6.69 -12.50
CA CYS A 130 9.56 7.12 -13.90
C CYS A 130 8.20 6.67 -14.44
N ARG A 131 7.81 7.21 -15.62
CA ARG A 131 6.54 6.93 -16.31
C ARG A 131 6.30 5.46 -16.68
N ASN A 132 7.34 4.61 -16.63
CA ASN A 132 7.18 3.17 -16.86
C ASN A 132 6.31 2.49 -15.78
N ALA A 133 6.16 3.11 -14.60
CA ALA A 133 5.25 2.73 -13.53
C ALA A 133 5.24 1.22 -13.22
N CYS A 134 6.43 0.58 -13.14
CA CYS A 134 6.61 -0.88 -13.03
C CYS A 134 5.85 -1.53 -11.87
N GLY A 135 5.54 -0.78 -10.80
CA GLY A 135 4.72 -1.22 -9.67
C GLY A 135 3.21 -1.21 -9.95
N SER A 136 2.79 -1.15 -11.21
CA SER A 136 1.37 -1.06 -11.61
C SER A 136 0.67 0.12 -10.92
N VAL A 137 1.33 1.28 -10.87
CA VAL A 137 0.90 2.46 -10.10
C VAL A 137 -0.47 2.97 -10.55
N TYR A 138 -0.77 2.91 -11.85
CA TYR A 138 -2.07 3.31 -12.39
C TYR A 138 -3.23 2.41 -11.96
N SER A 139 -2.96 1.26 -11.36
CA SER A 139 -3.97 0.36 -10.79
C SER A 139 -4.07 0.44 -9.26
N LYS A 140 -3.49 1.46 -8.66
CA LYS A 140 -3.57 1.76 -7.21
C LYS A 140 -4.57 2.89 -6.96
N ASP A 141 -5.10 2.93 -5.75
CA ASP A 141 -6.04 3.98 -5.36
C ASP A 141 -5.40 5.37 -5.47
N VAL A 142 -4.13 5.51 -5.07
CA VAL A 142 -3.33 6.72 -5.30
C VAL A 142 -1.95 6.34 -5.85
N GLY A 143 -1.47 7.11 -6.81
CA GLY A 143 -0.15 6.91 -7.42
C GLY A 143 0.69 8.18 -7.46
N VAL A 144 1.98 8.03 -7.17
CA VAL A 144 3.01 9.08 -7.27
C VAL A 144 4.07 8.61 -8.27
N ILE A 145 4.23 9.32 -9.37
CA ILE A 145 5.07 8.89 -10.50
C ILE A 145 5.99 10.04 -10.88
N ALA A 146 7.30 9.80 -10.81
CA ALA A 146 8.27 10.78 -11.30
C ALA A 146 8.25 10.88 -12.84
N ASP A 147 8.46 12.09 -13.33
CA ASP A 147 8.63 12.40 -14.74
C ASP A 147 9.89 13.27 -14.94
N VAL A 148 10.16 13.66 -16.16
CA VAL A 148 11.29 14.53 -16.50
C VAL A 148 11.13 15.92 -15.89
N THR A 149 9.92 16.45 -15.90
CA THR A 149 9.58 17.81 -15.47
C THR A 149 9.19 17.93 -14.00
N GLY A 150 8.96 16.79 -13.31
CA GLY A 150 8.51 16.80 -11.93
C GLY A 150 7.82 15.51 -11.54
N ILE A 151 6.86 15.59 -10.65
CA ILE A 151 6.07 14.45 -10.17
C ILE A 151 4.63 14.62 -10.65
N ARG A 152 4.04 13.52 -11.10
CA ARG A 152 2.58 13.42 -11.31
C ARG A 152 1.94 12.65 -10.17
N VAL A 153 0.75 13.09 -9.80
CA VAL A 153 -0.13 12.36 -8.89
C VAL A 153 -1.34 11.85 -9.67
N VAL A 154 -1.68 10.59 -9.47
CA VAL A 154 -2.83 9.93 -10.08
C VAL A 154 -3.72 9.32 -9.00
N ALA A 155 -5.03 9.23 -9.24
CA ALA A 155 -5.98 8.67 -8.27
C ALA A 155 -7.09 7.82 -8.90
N GLY A 156 -7.66 6.91 -8.12
CA GLY A 156 -8.84 6.14 -8.50
C GLY A 156 -8.56 4.83 -9.22
N GLY A 157 -7.30 4.36 -9.30
CA GLY A 157 -6.97 3.08 -9.92
C GLY A 157 -7.47 1.86 -9.15
N SER A 158 -7.78 0.79 -9.85
CA SER A 158 -8.20 -0.50 -9.28
C SER A 158 -7.84 -1.65 -10.23
N ALA A 159 -7.34 -2.76 -9.67
CA ALA A 159 -7.10 -4.02 -10.37
C ALA A 159 -8.00 -5.16 -9.86
N GLY A 160 -9.18 -4.84 -9.34
CA GLY A 160 -10.13 -5.80 -8.81
C GLY A 160 -11.16 -6.27 -9.84
N TYR A 161 -12.37 -6.65 -9.36
CA TYR A 161 -13.48 -7.11 -10.20
C TYR A 161 -13.88 -6.09 -11.27
N ASN A 162 -13.84 -4.80 -10.94
CA ASN A 162 -14.07 -3.70 -11.87
C ASN A 162 -12.73 -2.97 -12.06
N PRO A 163 -11.91 -3.36 -13.05
CA PRO A 163 -10.63 -2.73 -13.28
C PRO A 163 -10.80 -1.30 -13.79
N ARG A 164 -9.96 -0.41 -13.27
CA ARG A 164 -9.96 1.00 -13.61
C ARG A 164 -8.53 1.52 -13.60
N LEU A 165 -8.14 2.30 -14.58
CA LEU A 165 -6.90 3.07 -14.53
C LEU A 165 -7.13 4.36 -13.74
N ALA A 166 -6.12 4.76 -13.00
CA ALA A 166 -6.13 6.00 -12.23
C ALA A 166 -6.12 7.22 -13.18
N ASP A 167 -6.90 8.24 -12.83
CA ASP A 167 -6.89 9.53 -13.50
C ASP A 167 -5.69 10.37 -13.09
N ILE A 168 -5.21 11.20 -13.98
CA ILE A 168 -4.17 12.20 -13.67
C ILE A 168 -4.84 13.35 -12.91
N ILE A 169 -4.36 13.59 -11.68
CA ILE A 169 -4.84 14.68 -10.82
C ILE A 169 -4.00 15.94 -11.02
N ALA A 170 -2.68 15.81 -10.97
CA ALA A 170 -1.75 16.92 -11.16
C ALA A 170 -0.44 16.46 -11.81
N LEU A 171 0.24 17.38 -12.48
CA LEU A 171 1.50 17.18 -13.20
C LEU A 171 2.55 18.17 -12.70
N ASP A 172 3.81 17.89 -13.01
CA ASP A 172 4.95 18.79 -12.84
C ASP A 172 5.15 19.33 -11.42
N LEU A 173 4.77 18.50 -10.44
CA LEU A 173 4.83 18.84 -9.01
C LEU A 173 6.23 18.65 -8.44
N THR A 174 6.59 19.48 -7.46
CA THR A 174 7.67 19.18 -6.51
C THR A 174 7.27 18.04 -5.57
N GLU A 175 8.21 17.46 -4.83
CA GLU A 175 7.90 16.41 -3.83
C GLU A 175 6.93 16.90 -2.75
N SER A 176 7.09 18.16 -2.30
CA SER A 176 6.20 18.76 -1.30
C SER A 176 4.79 18.91 -1.83
N GLN A 177 4.64 19.47 -3.03
CA GLN A 177 3.33 19.62 -3.69
C GLN A 177 2.67 18.25 -3.92
N ALA A 178 3.43 17.26 -4.39
CA ALA A 178 2.90 15.90 -4.58
C ALA A 178 2.41 15.29 -3.26
N SER A 179 3.13 15.49 -2.16
CA SER A 179 2.69 15.06 -0.83
C SER A 179 1.40 15.76 -0.41
N ASN A 180 1.30 17.09 -0.61
CA ASN A 180 0.09 17.86 -0.28
C ASN A 180 -1.11 17.40 -1.12
N VAL A 181 -0.92 17.09 -2.40
CA VAL A 181 -1.99 16.54 -3.25
C VAL A 181 -2.46 15.17 -2.75
N VAL A 182 -1.54 14.29 -2.34
CA VAL A 182 -1.90 12.98 -1.74
C VAL A 182 -2.69 13.18 -0.45
N ASP A 183 -2.27 14.12 0.40
CA ASP A 183 -2.97 14.46 1.64
C ASP A 183 -4.38 14.94 1.35
N SER A 184 -4.53 15.90 0.45
CA SER A 184 -5.82 16.46 0.04
C SER A 184 -6.75 15.40 -0.59
N ILE A 185 -6.21 14.47 -1.39
CA ILE A 185 -6.99 13.33 -1.92
C ILE A 185 -7.58 12.53 -0.78
N PHE A 186 -6.78 12.16 0.23
CA PHE A 186 -7.25 11.31 1.31
C PHE A 186 -8.19 12.03 2.26
N ASP A 187 -7.95 13.31 2.54
CA ASP A 187 -8.84 14.09 3.39
C ASP A 187 -10.21 14.27 2.73
N TYR A 188 -10.23 14.69 1.45
CA TYR A 188 -11.48 14.82 0.70
C TYR A 188 -12.23 13.49 0.55
N TYR A 189 -11.50 12.38 0.31
CA TYR A 189 -12.07 11.05 0.23
C TYR A 189 -12.69 10.59 1.55
N LYS A 190 -12.03 10.83 2.69
CA LYS A 190 -12.56 10.47 4.02
C LYS A 190 -13.82 11.26 4.38
N GLU A 191 -13.87 12.54 3.99
CA GLU A 191 -14.98 13.43 4.31
C GLU A 191 -16.22 13.19 3.47
N ASN A 192 -16.07 12.74 2.21
CA ASN A 192 -17.16 12.75 1.25
C ASN A 192 -17.54 11.38 0.66
N ALA A 193 -16.73 10.34 0.87
CA ALA A 193 -17.03 9.01 0.36
C ALA A 193 -17.96 8.24 1.31
N GLU A 194 -18.76 7.36 0.73
CA GLU A 194 -19.59 6.44 1.47
C GLU A 194 -18.76 5.32 2.13
N ALA A 195 -19.26 4.75 3.22
CA ALA A 195 -18.61 3.64 3.91
C ALA A 195 -18.48 2.42 2.97
N GLY A 196 -17.24 1.95 2.77
CA GLY A 196 -16.93 0.84 1.85
C GLY A 196 -16.78 1.24 0.39
N GLU A 197 -17.01 2.50 0.02
CA GLU A 197 -16.84 3.01 -1.33
C GLU A 197 -15.35 3.11 -1.68
N LYS A 198 -14.94 2.56 -2.81
CA LYS A 198 -13.57 2.69 -3.31
C LYS A 198 -13.32 4.07 -3.91
N LEU A 199 -12.09 4.56 -3.77
CA LEU A 199 -11.70 5.87 -4.29
C LEU A 199 -12.05 6.05 -5.78
N GLY A 200 -11.84 5.03 -6.62
CA GLY A 200 -12.22 5.12 -8.04
C GLY A 200 -13.72 5.27 -8.26
N PHE A 201 -14.55 4.56 -7.49
CA PHE A 201 -16.01 4.68 -7.58
C PHE A 201 -16.50 6.01 -7.01
N PHE A 202 -15.87 6.51 -5.94
CA PHE A 202 -16.13 7.84 -5.43
C PHE A 202 -15.86 8.91 -6.50
N ILE A 203 -14.72 8.84 -7.21
CA ILE A 203 -14.41 9.75 -8.32
C ILE A 203 -15.44 9.64 -9.45
N ASP A 204 -15.83 8.42 -9.82
CA ASP A 204 -16.83 8.19 -10.88
C ASP A 204 -18.22 8.73 -10.46
N ARG A 205 -18.58 8.67 -9.17
CA ARG A 205 -19.85 9.17 -8.64
C ARG A 205 -19.94 10.69 -8.65
N ILE A 206 -18.87 11.39 -8.25
CA ILE A 206 -18.89 12.86 -8.15
C ILE A 206 -18.40 13.57 -9.42
N GLY A 207 -17.72 12.85 -10.32
CA GLY A 207 -17.09 13.40 -11.51
C GLY A 207 -15.63 13.81 -11.28
N ILE A 208 -14.79 13.51 -12.27
CA ILE A 208 -13.33 13.75 -12.18
C ILE A 208 -12.96 15.22 -12.07
N GLU A 209 -13.67 16.11 -12.73
CA GLU A 209 -13.35 17.55 -12.71
C GLU A 209 -13.68 18.17 -11.35
N ASP A 210 -14.82 17.80 -10.73
CA ASP A 210 -15.17 18.25 -9.39
C ASP A 210 -14.21 17.71 -8.36
N PHE A 211 -13.79 16.43 -8.50
CA PHE A 211 -12.78 15.83 -7.65
C PHE A 211 -11.44 16.57 -7.73
N LYS A 212 -10.94 16.84 -8.94
CA LYS A 212 -9.70 17.60 -9.15
C LYS A 212 -9.78 19.00 -8.57
N ALA A 213 -10.86 19.73 -8.83
CA ALA A 213 -11.04 21.09 -8.31
C ALA A 213 -10.96 21.12 -6.77
N ALA A 214 -11.66 20.19 -6.11
CA ALA A 214 -11.65 20.10 -4.65
C ALA A 214 -10.26 19.73 -4.12
N VAL A 215 -9.60 18.73 -4.72
CA VAL A 215 -8.27 18.24 -4.28
C VAL A 215 -7.18 19.30 -4.48
N LEU A 216 -7.15 19.97 -5.65
CA LEU A 216 -6.14 20.99 -5.93
C LEU A 216 -6.31 22.22 -5.03
N LYS A 217 -7.55 22.63 -4.79
CA LYS A 217 -7.84 23.70 -3.81
C LYS A 217 -7.35 23.32 -2.40
N GLY A 218 -7.62 22.10 -1.93
CA GLY A 218 -7.16 21.61 -0.63
C GLY A 218 -5.64 21.51 -0.54
N ALA A 219 -4.95 21.26 -1.65
CA ALA A 219 -3.49 21.22 -1.74
C ALA A 219 -2.82 22.61 -1.91
N ASN A 220 -3.59 23.70 -2.01
CA ASN A 220 -3.14 25.06 -2.32
C ASN A 220 -2.42 25.14 -3.69
N LEU A 221 -3.00 24.55 -4.73
CA LEU A 221 -2.52 24.53 -6.11
C LEU A 221 -3.57 25.08 -7.06
#